data_b3072df148c8dcc787dec6cdbbf31e7a
#
_entry.id   b3072df148c8dcc787dec6cdbbf31e7a
#
_cell.length_a   1.000
_cell.length_b   1.000
_cell.length_c   1.000
_cell.angle_alpha   90.00
_cell.angle_beta   90.00
_cell.angle_gamma   90.00
#
_symmetry.space_group_name_H-M   'P 1'
#
loop_
_entity.id
_entity.type
_entity.pdbx_description
1 polymer ?
#
loop_
_entity_poly.entity_id
_entity_poly.type
_entity_poly.pdbx_seq_one_letter_code
_entity_poly.pdbx_strand_id
1 'polypeptide(L)'
;MCVDNPSEDMALMFFKTLTELSDLDIKVLKCFSHEHEENYYTVMREVDITDMQYRFVKEKLERFGLLQSKTDDIRDANLELLIAYLKEIDKQSNFKKPKPVKFPSKIKKLPNSDSHEITSLGRQFLKLTEPISNS
;
A
#
# COMPACT_ATOMS: atom_id res chain seq x y z
N MET A 1 1.47 -35.79 7.91
CA MET A 1 2.11 -34.52 7.60
C MET A 1 1.24 -33.72 6.66
N CYS A 2 0.81 -32.57 7.13
CA CYS A 2 0.00 -31.69 6.29
C CYS A 2 0.88 -30.98 5.30
N VAL A 3 0.62 -31.18 4.02
CA VAL A 3 1.20 -30.35 2.99
C VAL A 3 0.37 -29.07 2.96
N ASP A 4 0.98 -27.96 3.32
CA ASP A 4 0.31 -26.68 3.28
C ASP A 4 -0.09 -26.37 1.84
N ASN A 5 -1.37 -26.23 1.62
CA ASN A 5 -1.89 -25.82 0.33
C ASN A 5 -1.99 -24.29 0.35
N PRO A 6 -1.20 -23.57 -0.48
CA PRO A 6 -1.23 -22.09 -0.49
C PRO A 6 -2.63 -21.53 -0.73
N SER A 7 -3.47 -22.23 -1.50
CA SER A 7 -4.85 -21.81 -1.73
C SER A 7 -5.70 -21.88 -0.47
N GLU A 8 -5.51 -22.92 0.34
CA GLU A 8 -6.23 -23.06 1.60
C GLU A 8 -5.77 -22.03 2.62
N ASP A 9 -4.46 -21.80 2.71
CA ASP A 9 -3.91 -20.79 3.62
C ASP A 9 -4.41 -19.39 3.24
N MET A 10 -4.48 -19.11 1.96
CA MET A 10 -4.98 -17.84 1.44
C MET A 10 -6.47 -17.67 1.79
N ALA A 11 -7.26 -18.73 1.60
CA ALA A 11 -8.68 -18.70 1.93
C ALA A 11 -8.92 -18.49 3.42
N LEU A 12 -8.12 -19.13 4.27
CA LEU A 12 -8.20 -18.95 5.72
C LEU A 12 -7.82 -17.53 6.12
N MET A 13 -6.80 -16.98 5.50
CA MET A 13 -6.38 -15.61 5.76
C MET A 13 -7.48 -14.62 5.39
N PHE A 14 -8.08 -14.78 4.21
CA PHE A 14 -9.20 -13.95 3.78
C PHE A 14 -10.41 -14.08 4.70
N PHE A 15 -10.73 -15.30 5.10
CA PHE A 15 -11.85 -15.54 6.01
C PHE A 15 -11.61 -14.84 7.35
N LYS A 16 -10.41 -14.97 7.90
CA LYS A 16 -10.05 -14.31 9.14
C LYS A 16 -10.13 -12.80 9.02
N THR A 17 -9.60 -12.25 7.92
CA THR A 17 -9.69 -10.83 7.65
C THR A 17 -11.13 -10.37 7.57
N LEU A 18 -11.97 -11.13 6.87
CA LEU A 18 -13.39 -10.81 6.72
C LEU A 18 -14.11 -10.74 8.05
N THR A 19 -13.78 -11.62 9.00
CA THR A 19 -14.41 -11.60 10.32
C THR A 19 -13.99 -10.41 11.18
N GLU A 20 -12.85 -9.81 10.89
CA GLU A 20 -12.34 -8.67 11.65
C GLU A 20 -12.68 -7.32 11.05
N LEU A 21 -13.13 -7.30 9.79
CA LEU A 21 -13.51 -6.05 9.12
C LEU A 21 -15.00 -5.78 9.28
N SER A 22 -15.32 -4.53 9.55
CA SER A 22 -16.70 -4.07 9.61
C SER A 22 -17.19 -3.65 8.22
N ASP A 23 -18.50 -3.42 8.11
CA ASP A 23 -19.09 -2.89 6.88
C ASP A 23 -18.46 -1.55 6.49
N LEU A 24 -18.15 -0.72 7.48
CA LEU A 24 -17.51 0.57 7.26
C LEU A 24 -16.12 0.38 6.63
N ASP A 25 -15.35 -0.55 7.15
CA ASP A 25 -14.01 -0.84 6.63
C ASP A 25 -14.09 -1.24 5.15
N ILE A 26 -15.04 -2.10 4.82
CA ILE A 26 -15.22 -2.58 3.45
C ILE A 26 -15.68 -1.43 2.52
N LYS A 27 -16.57 -0.56 3.00
CA LYS A 27 -17.01 0.60 2.23
C LYS A 27 -15.86 1.54 1.91
N VAL A 28 -15.00 1.80 2.89
CA VAL A 28 -13.83 2.65 2.68
C VAL A 28 -12.87 1.99 1.67
N LEU A 29 -12.64 0.69 1.81
CA LEU A 29 -11.78 -0.02 0.88
C LEU A 29 -12.33 0.04 -0.55
N LYS A 30 -13.63 -0.09 -0.72
CA LYS A 30 -14.27 0.02 -2.04
C LYS A 30 -14.02 1.38 -2.69
N CYS A 31 -13.98 2.45 -1.91
CA CYS A 31 -13.69 3.77 -2.44
C CYS A 31 -12.31 3.85 -3.08
N PHE A 32 -11.35 3.08 -2.57
CA PHE A 32 -10.01 3.02 -3.15
C PHE A 32 -9.89 2.11 -4.36
N SER A 33 -10.92 1.32 -4.66
CA SER A 33 -10.90 0.39 -5.79
C SER A 33 -11.28 1.01 -7.13
N HIS A 34 -11.79 2.24 -7.12
CA HIS A 34 -12.18 2.93 -8.34
C HIS A 34 -10.96 3.29 -9.18
N GLU A 35 -11.14 3.33 -10.50
CA GLU A 35 -10.05 3.66 -11.42
C GLU A 35 -9.55 5.09 -11.24
N HIS A 36 -10.43 5.98 -10.81
CA HIS A 36 -10.08 7.37 -10.52
C HIS A 36 -9.65 7.47 -9.07
N GLU A 37 -8.61 8.25 -8.83
CA GLU A 37 -8.17 8.49 -7.47
C GLU A 37 -9.31 9.08 -6.64
N GLU A 38 -9.71 8.31 -5.64
CA GLU A 38 -10.67 8.80 -4.67
C GLU A 38 -9.94 9.73 -3.73
N ASN A 39 -10.39 10.96 -3.68
CA ASN A 39 -9.83 11.88 -2.72
C ASN A 39 -10.59 11.78 -1.40
N TYR A 40 -10.01 12.38 -0.39
CA TYR A 40 -10.56 12.38 0.96
C TYR A 40 -12.03 12.85 0.99
N TYR A 41 -12.34 13.89 0.23
CA TYR A 41 -13.69 14.46 0.24
C TYR A 41 -14.73 13.50 -0.36
N THR A 42 -14.34 12.78 -1.38
CA THR A 42 -15.23 11.79 -2.01
C THR A 42 -15.55 10.67 -1.02
N VAL A 43 -14.54 10.15 -0.35
CA VAL A 43 -14.73 9.10 0.64
C VAL A 43 -15.61 9.58 1.78
N MET A 44 -15.34 10.77 2.31
CA MET A 44 -16.10 11.32 3.40
C MET A 44 -17.58 11.53 3.02
N ARG A 45 -17.83 11.94 1.79
CA ARG A 45 -19.18 12.14 1.30
C ARG A 45 -19.95 10.83 1.17
N GLU A 46 -19.29 9.78 0.70
CA GLU A 46 -19.94 8.49 0.46
C GLU A 46 -20.18 7.71 1.74
N VAL A 47 -19.26 7.79 2.69
CA VAL A 47 -19.32 6.96 3.90
C VAL A 47 -19.78 7.72 5.14
N ASP A 48 -19.82 9.02 5.09
CA ASP A 48 -20.28 9.89 6.19
C ASP A 48 -19.62 9.56 7.52
N ILE A 49 -18.30 9.67 7.56
CA ILE A 49 -17.49 9.39 8.75
C ILE A 49 -16.65 10.60 9.10
N THR A 50 -16.17 10.63 10.35
CA THR A 50 -15.27 11.69 10.81
C THR A 50 -13.84 11.45 10.29
N ASP A 51 -13.02 12.51 10.33
CA ASP A 51 -11.60 12.42 9.95
C ASP A 51 -10.87 11.35 10.73
N MET A 52 -11.16 11.27 12.03
CA MET A 52 -10.51 10.31 12.90
C MET A 52 -10.91 8.87 12.55
N GLN A 53 -12.19 8.65 12.28
CA GLN A 53 -12.66 7.34 11.86
C GLN A 53 -12.04 6.92 10.53
N TYR A 54 -11.96 7.84 9.58
CA TYR A 54 -11.33 7.60 8.29
C TYR A 54 -9.87 7.19 8.45
N ARG A 55 -9.14 7.89 9.31
CA ARG A 55 -7.74 7.59 9.58
C ARG A 55 -7.59 6.20 10.21
N PHE A 56 -8.41 5.88 11.19
CA PHE A 56 -8.38 4.56 11.83
C PHE A 56 -8.66 3.43 10.83
N VAL A 57 -9.63 3.64 9.97
CA VAL A 57 -9.97 2.63 8.96
C VAL A 57 -8.80 2.43 7.99
N LYS A 58 -8.17 3.51 7.52
CA LYS A 58 -7.03 3.39 6.62
C LYS A 58 -5.87 2.65 7.28
N GLU A 59 -5.56 2.98 8.52
CA GLU A 59 -4.49 2.31 9.27
C GLU A 59 -4.80 0.83 9.46
N LYS A 60 -6.04 0.50 9.75
CA LYS A 60 -6.47 -0.89 9.89
C LYS A 60 -6.34 -1.66 8.58
N LEU A 61 -6.81 -1.08 7.48
CA LEU A 61 -6.70 -1.70 6.16
C LEU A 61 -5.24 -1.87 5.73
N GLU A 62 -4.39 -0.92 6.09
CA GLU A 62 -2.96 -1.01 5.82
C GLU A 62 -2.32 -2.16 6.62
N ARG A 63 -2.70 -2.33 7.87
CA ARG A 63 -2.19 -3.44 8.70
C ARG A 63 -2.58 -4.80 8.14
N PHE A 64 -3.75 -4.90 7.51
CA PHE A 64 -4.17 -6.13 6.87
C PHE A 64 -3.59 -6.31 5.46
N GLY A 65 -2.80 -5.35 5.00
CA GLY A 65 -2.18 -5.42 3.67
C GLY A 65 -3.14 -5.12 2.52
N LEU A 66 -4.31 -4.55 2.81
CA LEU A 66 -5.31 -4.23 1.80
C LEU A 66 -5.10 -2.85 1.17
N LEU A 67 -4.48 -1.95 1.90
CA LEU A 67 -4.04 -0.65 1.42
C LEU A 67 -2.54 -0.51 1.66
N GLN A 68 -1.89 0.32 0.86
CA GLN A 68 -0.49 0.68 1.09
C GLN A 68 -0.33 2.18 0.91
N SER A 69 0.60 2.75 1.67
CA SER A 69 0.91 4.17 1.59
C SER A 69 1.79 4.44 0.37
N LYS A 70 1.38 5.38 -0.47
CA LYS A 70 2.20 5.82 -1.61
C LYS A 70 3.48 6.50 -1.14
N THR A 71 3.42 7.13 0.03
CA THR A 71 4.60 7.76 0.63
C THR A 71 5.66 6.72 0.98
N ASP A 72 5.23 5.58 1.52
CA ASP A 72 6.16 4.50 1.87
C ASP A 72 6.85 3.95 0.62
N ASP A 73 6.12 3.78 -0.48
CA ASP A 73 6.70 3.32 -1.73
C ASP A 73 7.77 4.27 -2.24
N ILE A 74 7.48 5.58 -2.21
CA ILE A 74 8.44 6.60 -2.64
C ILE A 74 9.67 6.58 -1.73
N ARG A 75 9.44 6.47 -0.43
CA ARG A 75 10.52 6.42 0.56
C ARG A 75 11.42 5.21 0.33
N ASP A 76 10.84 4.04 0.10
CA ASP A 76 11.59 2.81 -0.14
C ASP A 76 12.41 2.92 -1.43
N ALA A 77 11.81 3.44 -2.51
CA ALA A 77 12.50 3.64 -3.78
C ALA A 77 13.66 4.62 -3.63
N ASN A 78 13.45 5.72 -2.90
CA ASN A 78 14.50 6.69 -2.62
C ASN A 78 15.62 6.08 -1.81
N LEU A 79 15.29 5.25 -0.82
CA LEU A 79 16.27 4.58 0.02
C LEU A 79 17.16 3.65 -0.81
N GLU A 80 16.57 2.88 -1.73
CA GLU A 80 17.34 2.02 -2.62
C GLU A 80 18.32 2.83 -3.47
N LEU A 81 17.88 3.97 -4.00
CA LEU A 81 18.75 4.84 -4.79
C LEU A 81 19.88 5.43 -3.96
N LEU A 82 19.60 5.81 -2.71
CA LEU A 82 20.61 6.32 -1.81
C LEU A 82 21.64 5.26 -1.42
N ILE A 83 21.19 4.04 -1.17
CA ILE A 83 22.08 2.92 -0.84
C ILE A 83 23.01 2.64 -2.02
N ALA A 84 22.47 2.60 -3.25
CA ALA A 84 23.27 2.40 -4.44
C ALA A 84 24.30 3.51 -4.61
N TYR A 85 23.92 4.76 -4.34
CA TYR A 85 24.81 5.91 -4.39
C TYR A 85 25.97 5.77 -3.40
N LEU A 86 25.65 5.41 -2.16
CA LEU A 86 26.67 5.22 -1.12
C LEU A 86 27.63 4.08 -1.44
N LYS A 87 27.12 2.98 -1.99
CA LYS A 87 27.95 1.87 -2.42
C LYS A 87 28.92 2.28 -3.52
N GLU A 88 28.46 3.11 -4.46
CA GLU A 88 29.32 3.60 -5.54
C GLU A 88 30.39 4.55 -5.02
N ILE A 89 30.05 5.42 -4.05
CA ILE A 89 31.05 6.28 -3.40
C ILE A 89 32.11 5.44 -2.73
N ASP A 90 31.71 4.41 -1.98
CA ASP A 90 32.64 3.53 -1.28
C ASP A 90 33.56 2.82 -2.27
N LYS A 91 33.00 2.34 -3.37
CA LYS A 91 33.78 1.69 -4.43
C LYS A 91 34.81 2.64 -5.04
N GLN A 92 34.40 3.89 -5.33
CA GLN A 92 35.29 4.87 -5.91
C GLN A 92 36.43 5.28 -4.94
N SER A 93 36.12 5.31 -3.65
CA SER A 93 37.12 5.69 -2.64
C SER A 93 38.31 4.73 -2.58
N ASN A 94 38.15 3.51 -3.12
CA ASN A 94 39.23 2.51 -3.17
C ASN A 94 40.12 2.65 -4.40
N PHE A 95 39.83 3.55 -5.32
CA PHE A 95 40.64 3.81 -6.49
C PHE A 95 41.68 4.90 -6.25
N LYS A 96 42.81 4.82 -6.92
CA LYS A 96 43.86 5.85 -6.84
C LYS A 96 43.40 7.18 -7.42
N LYS A 97 42.53 7.15 -8.44
CA LYS A 97 41.92 8.33 -9.06
C LYS A 97 40.42 8.14 -9.07
N PRO A 98 39.73 8.43 -7.96
CA PRO A 98 38.29 8.26 -7.90
C PRO A 98 37.57 9.24 -8.83
N LYS A 99 36.54 8.72 -9.50
CA LYS A 99 35.67 9.56 -10.32
C LYS A 99 34.54 10.10 -9.44
N PRO A 100 34.09 11.32 -9.70
CA PRO A 100 32.94 11.85 -8.97
C PRO A 100 31.71 11.00 -9.25
N VAL A 101 30.93 10.71 -8.19
CA VAL A 101 29.69 9.96 -8.29
C VAL A 101 28.55 10.94 -8.34
N LYS A 102 27.68 10.77 -9.34
CA LYS A 102 26.53 11.63 -9.50
C LYS A 102 25.45 11.29 -8.49
N PHE A 103 24.93 12.31 -7.83
CA PHE A 103 23.76 12.11 -6.96
C PHE A 103 22.55 11.65 -7.79
N PRO A 104 21.76 10.67 -7.31
CA PRO A 104 20.65 10.15 -8.10
C PRO A 104 19.63 11.23 -8.46
N SER A 105 19.35 11.37 -9.74
CA SER A 105 18.37 12.34 -10.23
C SER A 105 16.92 11.84 -10.10
N LYS A 106 16.76 10.54 -9.86
CA LYS A 106 15.44 9.90 -9.76
C LYS A 106 14.83 9.95 -8.37
N ILE A 107 15.54 10.53 -7.40
CA ILE A 107 14.98 10.69 -6.06
C ILE A 107 13.80 11.65 -6.14
N LYS A 108 12.66 11.20 -5.63
CA LYS A 108 11.42 11.97 -5.65
C LYS A 108 11.16 12.63 -4.32
N LYS A 109 10.57 13.83 -4.37
CA LYS A 109 10.12 14.51 -3.18
C LYS A 109 8.94 13.75 -2.58
N LEU A 110 8.95 13.60 -1.25
CA LEU A 110 7.82 12.99 -0.56
C LEU A 110 6.61 13.93 -0.61
N PRO A 111 5.39 13.39 -0.81
CA PRO A 111 4.20 14.23 -0.78
C PRO A 111 3.96 14.81 0.61
N ASN A 112 3.33 15.99 0.64
CA ASN A 112 3.03 16.67 1.90
C ASN A 112 1.94 15.96 2.70
N SER A 113 1.07 15.23 2.02
CA SER A 113 0.01 14.45 2.66
C SER A 113 0.19 12.99 2.30
N ASP A 114 -0.05 12.12 3.28
CA ASP A 114 0.01 10.68 3.05
C ASP A 114 -1.22 10.25 2.26
N SER A 115 -0.99 9.63 1.12
CA SER A 115 -2.06 9.07 0.30
C SER A 115 -1.89 7.55 0.22
N HIS A 116 -3.00 6.86 0.06
CA HIS A 116 -3.04 5.41 0.04
C HIS A 116 -3.57 4.91 -1.31
N GLU A 117 -3.20 3.69 -1.63
CA GLU A 117 -3.73 3.00 -2.81
C GLU A 117 -4.08 1.57 -2.42
N ILE A 118 -5.03 0.99 -3.16
CA ILE A 118 -5.42 -0.39 -2.91
C ILE A 118 -4.34 -1.33 -3.43
N THR A 119 -4.06 -2.37 -2.64
CA THR A 119 -3.09 -3.39 -3.04
C THR A 119 -3.76 -4.45 -3.91
N SER A 120 -2.94 -5.29 -4.53
CA SER A 120 -3.45 -6.45 -5.25
C SER A 120 -4.29 -7.35 -4.32
N LEU A 121 -3.82 -7.53 -3.09
CA LEU A 121 -4.55 -8.30 -2.07
C LEU A 121 -5.89 -7.64 -1.76
N GLY A 122 -5.91 -6.31 -1.65
CA GLY A 122 -7.15 -5.57 -1.40
C GLY A 122 -8.16 -5.75 -2.51
N ARG A 123 -7.72 -5.74 -3.77
CA ARG A 123 -8.60 -5.98 -4.91
C ARG A 123 -9.17 -7.39 -4.90
N GLN A 124 -8.35 -8.38 -4.59
CA GLN A 124 -8.80 -9.77 -4.48
C GLN A 124 -9.81 -9.92 -3.34
N PHE A 125 -9.56 -9.27 -2.23
CA PHE A 125 -10.45 -9.29 -1.08
C PHE A 125 -11.83 -8.73 -1.44
N LEU A 126 -11.87 -7.61 -2.15
CA LEU A 126 -13.14 -7.02 -2.57
C LEU A 126 -13.93 -7.94 -3.49
N LYS A 127 -13.26 -8.67 -4.37
CA LYS A 127 -13.94 -9.64 -5.22
C LYS A 127 -14.63 -10.73 -4.42
N LEU A 128 -14.02 -11.15 -3.31
CA LEU A 128 -14.59 -12.17 -2.44
C LEU A 128 -15.79 -11.64 -1.64
N THR A 129 -15.84 -10.34 -1.38
CA THR A 129 -16.94 -9.73 -0.64
C THR A 129 -18.08 -9.26 -1.53
N GLU A 130 -17.88 -9.24 -2.85
CA GLU A 130 -18.96 -8.87 -3.75
C GLU A 130 -20.08 -9.90 -3.69
N PRO A 131 -21.33 -9.44 -3.57
CA PRO A 131 -22.44 -10.38 -3.65
C PRO A 131 -22.44 -11.04 -5.02
N ILE A 132 -22.89 -12.30 -5.06
CA ILE A 132 -23.03 -12.99 -6.34
C ILE A 132 -24.02 -12.16 -7.14
N SER A 133 -23.49 -11.37 -8.05
CA SER A 133 -24.31 -10.47 -8.83
C SER A 133 -25.00 -11.20 -9.95
N ASN A 134 -26.27 -11.00 -10.03
CA ASN A 134 -27.08 -11.54 -11.11
C ASN A 134 -27.38 -10.50 -12.15
N SER A 135 -26.52 -9.56 -12.29
CA SER A 135 -26.69 -8.52 -13.27
C SER A 135 -26.75 -9.08 -14.68
#